data_5b1d4c33bd68e1600687e21cdd0992df
#
_entry.id   5b1d4c33bd68e1600687e21cdd0992df
#
_cell.length_a   1.000
_cell.length_b   1.000
_cell.length_c   1.000
_cell.angle_alpha   90.00
_cell.angle_beta   90.00
_cell.angle_gamma   90.00
#
_symmetry.space_group_name_H-M   'P 1'
#
loop_
_entity.id
_entity.type
_entity.pdbx_description
1 polymer ?
#
loop_
_entity_poly.entity_id
_entity_poly.type
_entity_poly.pdbx_seq_one_letter_code
_entity_poly.pdbx_strand_id
1 'polypeptide(L)'
;MAEQISEYFPITKIHVEPFAGLGRTIPYSKANQNILNDLSDYAISYLKENYPLETITQEDFRDCIKKYRENPDVFMFLDPPWRKNIYKNNDRPVFNMQNITQYYIHIFALLNDEVTKCKWMICSDKDRHEIGVSIKNTGYYTKFLEHPSKKLYGRAVGVQLVSNLQLTNKAMSNP
;
A
#
# COMPACT_ATOMS: atom_id res chain seq x y z
N MET A 1 12.30 3.20 5.88
CA MET A 1 11.22 3.49 4.91
C MET A 1 9.85 3.03 5.43
N ALA A 2 9.64 1.77 5.83
CA ALA A 2 8.36 1.33 6.39
C ALA A 2 7.91 2.19 7.60
N GLU A 3 8.80 2.43 8.54
CA GLU A 3 8.57 3.32 9.68
C GLU A 3 8.15 4.74 9.25
N GLN A 4 8.89 5.36 8.31
CA GLN A 4 8.55 6.70 7.79
C GLN A 4 7.18 6.75 7.10
N ILE A 5 6.81 5.70 6.36
CA ILE A 5 5.49 5.60 5.73
C ILE A 5 4.40 5.49 6.80
N SER A 6 4.63 4.69 7.83
CA SER A 6 3.65 4.42 8.89
C SER A 6 3.38 5.60 9.82
N GLU A 7 4.24 6.64 9.80
CA GLU A 7 3.94 7.91 10.48
C GLU A 7 2.62 8.53 10.00
N TYR A 8 2.26 8.28 8.73
CA TYR A 8 1.03 8.77 8.09
C TYR A 8 -0.18 7.85 8.28
N PHE A 9 0.00 6.67 8.92
CA PHE A 9 -1.11 5.76 9.16
C PHE A 9 -2.07 6.34 10.20
N PRO A 10 -3.38 6.37 9.90
CA PRO A 10 -4.38 6.81 10.87
C PRO A 10 -4.56 5.77 11.98
N ILE A 11 -5.06 6.20 13.12
CA ILE A 11 -5.66 5.29 14.09
C ILE A 11 -6.97 4.80 13.49
N THR A 12 -7.19 3.48 13.48
CA THR A 12 -8.36 2.85 12.86
C THR A 12 -8.69 1.53 13.56
N LYS A 13 -9.85 0.94 13.30
CA LYS A 13 -10.17 -0.39 13.87
C LYS A 13 -9.51 -1.51 13.09
N ILE A 14 -9.48 -1.38 11.76
CA ILE A 14 -8.99 -2.43 10.86
C ILE A 14 -7.96 -1.83 9.91
N HIS A 15 -6.79 -2.46 9.81
CA HIS A 15 -5.77 -2.18 8.82
C HIS A 15 -5.74 -3.32 7.79
N VAL A 16 -5.80 -3.00 6.50
CA VAL A 16 -5.81 -3.97 5.41
C VAL A 16 -4.65 -3.70 4.47
N GLU A 17 -3.86 -4.71 4.17
CA GLU A 17 -2.81 -4.66 3.15
C GLU A 17 -3.11 -5.66 2.03
N PRO A 18 -3.67 -5.21 0.88
CA PRO A 18 -3.93 -6.07 -0.28
C PRO A 18 -2.67 -6.63 -0.95
N PHE A 19 -1.50 -6.05 -0.66
CA PHE A 19 -0.17 -6.45 -1.14
C PHE A 19 0.80 -6.45 0.05
N ALA A 20 0.60 -7.34 1.00
CA ALA A 20 1.31 -7.31 2.27
C ALA A 20 2.80 -7.69 2.15
N GLY A 21 3.18 -8.49 1.14
CA GLY A 21 4.55 -8.97 1.00
C GLY A 21 5.04 -9.64 2.29
N LEU A 22 6.08 -9.08 2.90
CA LEU A 22 6.62 -9.56 4.18
C LEU A 22 6.08 -8.81 5.41
N GLY A 23 5.01 -8.02 5.28
CA GLY A 23 4.35 -7.34 6.39
C GLY A 23 5.22 -6.29 7.10
N ARG A 24 6.12 -5.62 6.38
CA ARG A 24 7.11 -4.71 6.99
C ARG A 24 6.52 -3.50 7.70
N THR A 25 5.29 -3.12 7.37
CA THR A 25 4.55 -1.99 7.95
C THR A 25 3.74 -2.39 9.18
N ILE A 26 3.46 -3.68 9.36
CA ILE A 26 2.60 -4.20 10.43
C ILE A 26 3.08 -3.87 11.85
N PRO A 27 4.40 -3.92 12.17
CA PRO A 27 4.88 -3.51 13.49
C PRO A 27 4.55 -2.06 13.87
N TYR A 28 4.19 -1.24 12.89
CA TYR A 28 3.83 0.17 13.05
C TYR A 28 2.34 0.44 12.85
N SER A 29 1.53 -0.59 12.62
CA SER A 29 0.07 -0.45 12.50
C SER A 29 -0.50 0.10 13.81
N LYS A 30 -1.48 0.98 13.68
CA LYS A 30 -2.23 1.59 14.80
C LYS A 30 -3.65 1.06 14.87
N ALA A 31 -3.90 -0.11 14.27
CA ALA A 31 -5.20 -0.76 14.24
C ALA A 31 -5.33 -1.84 15.32
N ASN A 32 -6.58 -2.16 15.67
CA ASN A 32 -6.87 -3.26 16.58
C ASN A 32 -6.78 -4.63 15.90
N GLN A 33 -6.96 -4.65 14.56
CA GLN A 33 -6.91 -5.85 13.74
C GLN A 33 -6.18 -5.55 12.45
N ASN A 34 -5.29 -6.46 12.04
CA ASN A 34 -4.63 -6.39 10.74
C ASN A 34 -5.09 -7.55 9.85
N ILE A 35 -5.28 -7.26 8.56
CA ILE A 35 -5.65 -8.21 7.52
C ILE A 35 -4.58 -8.10 6.44
N LEU A 36 -3.83 -9.17 6.27
CA LEU A 36 -2.66 -9.24 5.39
C LEU A 36 -2.97 -10.16 4.23
N ASN A 37 -3.03 -9.61 3.03
CA ASN A 37 -3.27 -10.35 1.81
C ASN A 37 -2.06 -10.31 0.89
N ASP A 38 -1.72 -11.41 0.28
CA ASP A 38 -0.76 -11.48 -0.84
C ASP A 38 -1.11 -12.69 -1.72
N LEU A 39 -0.69 -12.67 -2.99
CA LEU A 39 -0.87 -13.85 -3.88
C LEU A 39 0.32 -14.81 -3.83
N SER A 40 1.49 -14.37 -3.35
CA SER A 40 2.71 -15.17 -3.30
C SER A 40 2.65 -16.21 -2.19
N ASP A 41 2.81 -17.47 -2.52
CA ASP A 41 2.92 -18.59 -1.54
C ASP A 41 4.04 -18.33 -0.53
N TYR A 42 5.16 -17.75 -1.01
CA TYR A 42 6.28 -17.39 -0.15
C TYR A 42 5.88 -16.29 0.86
N ALA A 43 5.21 -15.24 0.40
CA ALA A 43 4.74 -14.18 1.29
C ALA A 43 3.74 -14.73 2.31
N ILE A 44 2.77 -15.51 1.88
CA ILE A 44 1.77 -16.14 2.76
C ILE A 44 2.43 -17.05 3.81
N SER A 45 3.39 -17.89 3.42
CA SER A 45 4.11 -18.73 4.36
C SER A 45 4.87 -17.90 5.40
N TYR A 46 5.58 -16.88 4.95
CA TYR A 46 6.31 -15.95 5.82
C TYR A 46 5.37 -15.23 6.79
N LEU A 47 4.24 -14.71 6.31
CA LEU A 47 3.27 -13.98 7.12
C LEU A 47 2.66 -14.89 8.21
N LYS A 48 2.28 -16.12 7.88
CA LYS A 48 1.74 -17.09 8.84
C LYS A 48 2.74 -17.44 9.96
N GLU A 49 4.02 -17.51 9.61
CA GLU A 49 5.08 -17.81 10.58
C GLU A 49 5.37 -16.61 11.49
N ASN A 50 5.45 -15.39 10.94
CA ASN A 50 5.92 -14.21 11.66
C ASN A 50 4.81 -13.38 12.28
N TYR A 51 3.55 -13.51 11.79
CA TYR A 51 2.37 -12.79 12.28
C TYR A 51 1.20 -13.75 12.55
N PRO A 52 1.37 -14.76 13.43
CA PRO A 52 0.37 -15.83 13.63
C PRO A 52 -0.94 -15.36 14.23
N LEU A 53 -0.98 -14.15 14.81
CA LEU A 53 -2.19 -13.56 15.41
C LEU A 53 -2.99 -12.73 14.42
N GLU A 54 -2.44 -12.45 13.22
CA GLU A 54 -3.10 -11.63 12.23
C GLU A 54 -3.97 -12.45 11.28
N THR A 55 -4.94 -11.82 10.66
CA THR A 55 -5.75 -12.46 9.61
C THR A 55 -4.98 -12.46 8.29
N ILE A 56 -4.62 -13.64 7.80
CA ILE A 56 -3.84 -13.79 6.56
C ILE A 56 -4.72 -14.41 5.49
N THR A 57 -4.81 -13.77 4.33
CA THR A 57 -5.58 -14.20 3.17
C THR A 57 -4.71 -14.33 1.93
N GLN A 58 -5.16 -15.17 0.98
CA GLN A 58 -4.49 -15.35 -0.30
C GLN A 58 -5.52 -15.22 -1.43
N GLU A 59 -5.92 -13.99 -1.69
CA GLU A 59 -6.94 -13.67 -2.68
C GLU A 59 -6.42 -12.59 -3.65
N ASP A 60 -7.06 -12.45 -4.81
CA ASP A 60 -6.75 -11.37 -5.74
C ASP A 60 -6.97 -10.01 -5.03
N PHE A 61 -6.04 -9.07 -5.24
CA PHE A 61 -6.11 -7.75 -4.60
C PHE A 61 -7.43 -7.02 -4.88
N ARG A 62 -8.05 -7.25 -6.06
CA ARG A 62 -9.33 -6.63 -6.43
C ARG A 62 -10.46 -7.13 -5.55
N ASP A 63 -10.43 -8.41 -5.20
CA ASP A 63 -11.43 -9.00 -4.32
C ASP A 63 -11.21 -8.57 -2.88
N CYS A 64 -9.95 -8.50 -2.44
CA CYS A 64 -9.58 -7.92 -1.16
C CYS A 64 -10.05 -6.46 -1.04
N ILE A 65 -9.78 -5.60 -2.03
CA ILE A 65 -10.23 -4.20 -2.03
C ILE A 65 -11.76 -4.14 -1.95
N LYS A 66 -12.49 -4.86 -2.81
CA LYS A 66 -13.96 -4.85 -2.82
C LYS A 66 -14.56 -5.26 -1.49
N LYS A 67 -13.97 -6.25 -0.82
CA LYS A 67 -14.44 -6.79 0.46
C LYS A 67 -14.40 -5.76 1.59
N TYR A 68 -13.41 -4.85 1.56
CA TYR A 68 -13.18 -3.94 2.68
C TYR A 68 -13.43 -2.46 2.37
N ARG A 69 -13.53 -2.05 1.09
CA ARG A 69 -13.60 -0.64 0.69
C ARG A 69 -14.82 0.13 1.23
N GLU A 70 -15.95 -0.56 1.47
CA GLU A 70 -17.19 0.07 1.94
C GLU A 70 -17.22 0.32 3.46
N ASN A 71 -16.24 -0.22 4.20
CA ASN A 71 -16.21 -0.10 5.64
C ASN A 71 -15.41 1.17 6.07
N PRO A 72 -16.06 2.17 6.70
CA PRO A 72 -15.38 3.41 7.13
C PRO A 72 -14.37 3.20 8.27
N ASP A 73 -14.44 2.08 9.00
CA ASP A 73 -13.50 1.70 10.07
C ASP A 73 -12.20 1.09 9.52
N VAL A 74 -12.11 0.91 8.20
CA VAL A 74 -10.93 0.37 7.52
C VAL A 74 -9.98 1.48 7.10
N PHE A 75 -8.70 1.23 7.33
CA PHE A 75 -7.61 1.87 6.60
C PHE A 75 -6.92 0.84 5.72
N MET A 76 -6.81 1.12 4.44
CA MET A 76 -6.19 0.24 3.45
C MET A 76 -4.86 0.82 2.98
N PHE A 77 -3.77 0.10 3.21
CA PHE A 77 -2.45 0.45 2.70
C PHE A 77 -2.10 -0.43 1.50
N LEU A 78 -1.81 0.18 0.36
CA LEU A 78 -1.53 -0.50 -0.90
C LEU A 78 -0.09 -0.21 -1.34
N ASP A 79 0.73 -1.24 -1.37
CA ASP A 79 2.11 -1.20 -1.86
C ASP A 79 2.26 -2.19 -3.05
N PRO A 80 1.60 -1.90 -4.20
CA PRO A 80 1.62 -2.81 -5.33
C PRO A 80 3.02 -2.94 -5.92
N PRO A 81 3.34 -4.02 -6.67
CA PRO A 81 4.65 -4.24 -7.26
C PRO A 81 5.07 -3.08 -8.17
N TRP A 82 6.29 -2.54 -7.98
CA TRP A 82 6.78 -1.35 -8.71
C TRP A 82 7.62 -1.68 -9.95
N ARG A 83 8.25 -2.87 -10.00
CA ARG A 83 9.22 -3.22 -11.07
C ARG A 83 9.09 -4.66 -11.53
N LYS A 84 9.35 -4.89 -12.83
CA LYS A 84 9.31 -6.20 -13.49
C LYS A 84 10.24 -7.27 -12.88
N ASN A 85 11.27 -6.92 -12.12
CA ASN A 85 12.38 -7.80 -11.77
C ASN A 85 12.54 -8.09 -10.26
N ILE A 86 11.58 -7.73 -9.41
CA ILE A 86 11.75 -7.89 -7.96
C ILE A 86 11.54 -9.35 -7.51
N TYR A 87 10.76 -10.13 -8.25
CA TYR A 87 10.42 -11.51 -7.91
C TYR A 87 11.26 -12.50 -8.76
N LYS A 88 12.57 -12.56 -8.50
CA LYS A 88 13.49 -13.50 -9.19
C LYS A 88 13.52 -14.90 -8.60
N ASN A 89 12.80 -15.17 -7.53
CA ASN A 89 12.80 -16.49 -6.91
C ASN A 89 11.64 -17.31 -7.49
N ASN A 90 11.95 -18.33 -8.24
CA ASN A 90 11.25 -19.52 -8.68
C ASN A 90 9.70 -19.63 -8.59
N ASP A 91 9.07 -18.67 -7.93
CA ASP A 91 7.63 -18.51 -7.92
C ASP A 91 7.21 -18.02 -9.31
N ARG A 92 6.36 -18.79 -9.95
CA ARG A 92 5.72 -18.39 -11.19
C ARG A 92 5.31 -16.93 -11.06
N PRO A 93 5.57 -16.08 -12.05
CA PRO A 93 5.12 -14.70 -11.98
C PRO A 93 3.60 -14.71 -11.83
N VAL A 94 3.14 -14.60 -10.61
CA VAL A 94 1.71 -14.50 -10.26
C VAL A 94 1.12 -13.24 -10.92
N PHE A 95 2.03 -12.35 -11.34
CA PHE A 95 1.71 -11.11 -12.01
C PHE A 95 2.30 -11.09 -13.41
N ASN A 96 1.45 -11.02 -14.43
CA ASN A 96 1.89 -10.67 -15.78
C ASN A 96 2.31 -9.20 -15.80
N MET A 97 3.59 -8.96 -15.50
CA MET A 97 4.20 -7.63 -15.32
C MET A 97 4.30 -6.79 -16.60
N GLN A 98 3.76 -7.24 -17.71
CA GLN A 98 3.65 -6.41 -18.93
C GLN A 98 2.69 -5.23 -18.72
N ASN A 99 1.86 -5.27 -17.68
CA ASN A 99 0.79 -4.31 -17.42
C ASN A 99 0.77 -3.72 -15.99
N ILE A 100 1.91 -3.27 -15.44
CA ILE A 100 1.94 -2.58 -14.14
C ILE A 100 0.95 -1.39 -14.13
N THR A 101 0.84 -0.64 -15.21
CA THR A 101 -0.12 0.45 -15.38
C THR A 101 -1.56 -0.01 -15.14
N GLN A 102 -1.93 -1.22 -15.58
CA GLN A 102 -3.27 -1.75 -15.36
C GLN A 102 -3.57 -2.00 -13.88
N TYR A 103 -2.58 -2.36 -13.04
CA TYR A 103 -2.80 -2.48 -11.59
C TYR A 103 -3.25 -1.16 -11.00
N TYR A 104 -2.54 -0.08 -11.30
CA TYR A 104 -2.91 1.24 -10.80
C TYR A 104 -4.26 1.70 -11.33
N ILE A 105 -4.57 1.45 -12.61
CA ILE A 105 -5.89 1.75 -13.19
C ILE A 105 -6.99 1.01 -12.42
N HIS A 106 -6.82 -0.30 -12.17
CA HIS A 106 -7.80 -1.09 -11.43
C HIS A 106 -7.93 -0.65 -9.96
N ILE A 107 -6.79 -0.37 -9.29
CA ILE A 107 -6.79 0.14 -7.91
C ILE A 107 -7.58 1.45 -7.84
N PHE A 108 -7.25 2.43 -8.69
CA PHE A 108 -7.92 3.72 -8.68
C PHE A 108 -9.39 3.61 -9.09
N ALA A 109 -9.74 2.77 -10.04
CA ALA A 109 -11.14 2.52 -10.40
C ALA A 109 -11.96 2.00 -9.21
N LEU A 110 -11.38 1.08 -8.40
CA LEU A 110 -12.03 0.54 -7.21
C LEU A 110 -12.10 1.55 -6.06
N LEU A 111 -11.06 2.36 -5.88
CA LEU A 111 -10.99 3.33 -4.78
C LEU A 111 -11.75 4.63 -5.05
N ASN A 112 -11.99 4.96 -6.34
CA ASN A 112 -12.78 6.13 -6.75
C ASN A 112 -14.28 5.83 -6.88
N ASP A 113 -14.67 4.59 -6.68
CA ASP A 113 -16.07 4.19 -6.69
C ASP A 113 -16.82 4.86 -5.53
N GLU A 114 -18.03 5.35 -5.77
CA GLU A 114 -18.86 6.05 -4.78
C GLU A 114 -19.18 5.22 -3.53
N VAL A 115 -19.14 3.89 -3.64
CA VAL A 115 -19.31 2.99 -2.49
C VAL A 115 -18.09 2.93 -1.58
N THR A 116 -16.94 3.45 -2.01
CA THR A 116 -15.70 3.41 -1.21
C THR A 116 -15.76 4.42 -0.07
N LYS A 117 -15.76 3.91 1.17
CA LYS A 117 -15.80 4.69 2.41
C LYS A 117 -14.55 4.52 3.26
N CYS A 118 -13.73 3.53 2.97
CA CYS A 118 -12.50 3.31 3.71
C CYS A 118 -11.50 4.45 3.50
N LYS A 119 -10.63 4.61 4.48
CA LYS A 119 -9.42 5.42 4.34
C LYS A 119 -8.40 4.60 3.57
N TRP A 120 -7.64 5.21 2.68
CA TRP A 120 -6.63 4.48 1.94
C TRP A 120 -5.39 5.30 1.64
N MET A 121 -4.28 4.60 1.43
CA MET A 121 -3.00 5.15 1.00
C MET A 121 -2.30 4.19 0.05
N ILE A 122 -1.83 4.71 -1.05
CA ILE A 122 -1.01 3.98 -2.04
C ILE A 122 0.44 4.44 -1.92
N CYS A 123 1.35 3.48 -1.86
CA CYS A 123 2.79 3.70 -1.97
C CYS A 123 3.25 3.31 -3.38
N SER A 124 4.08 4.13 -4.01
CA SER A 124 4.60 3.85 -5.34
C SER A 124 5.98 4.43 -5.56
N ASP A 125 6.62 4.00 -6.64
CA ASP A 125 7.84 4.63 -7.15
C ASP A 125 7.54 6.08 -7.61
N LYS A 126 8.45 7.01 -7.31
CA LYS A 126 8.34 8.44 -7.64
C LYS A 126 8.06 8.72 -9.12
N ASP A 127 8.63 7.90 -10.00
CA ASP A 127 8.64 8.16 -11.44
C ASP A 127 7.41 7.56 -12.17
N ARG A 128 6.36 7.18 -11.46
CA ARG A 128 5.14 6.60 -12.05
C ARG A 128 4.24 7.67 -12.64
N HIS A 129 4.37 7.88 -13.94
CA HIS A 129 3.52 8.81 -14.71
C HIS A 129 2.03 8.45 -14.60
N GLU A 130 1.70 7.17 -14.52
CA GLU A 130 0.33 6.65 -14.42
C GLU A 130 -0.40 7.16 -13.17
N ILE A 131 0.33 7.26 -12.05
CA ILE A 131 -0.23 7.83 -10.81
C ILE A 131 -0.51 9.32 -11.00
N GLY A 132 0.41 10.05 -11.60
CA GLY A 132 0.24 11.47 -11.88
C GLY A 132 -0.98 11.78 -12.75
N VAL A 133 -1.32 10.90 -13.70
CA VAL A 133 -2.53 11.03 -14.52
C VAL A 133 -3.78 10.71 -13.72
N SER A 134 -3.74 9.64 -12.91
CA SER A 134 -4.90 9.16 -12.15
C SER A 134 -5.32 10.08 -11.00
N ILE A 135 -4.38 10.89 -10.47
CA ILE A 135 -4.64 11.80 -9.34
C ILE A 135 -4.95 13.25 -9.76
N LYS A 136 -4.74 13.60 -11.05
CA LYS A 136 -5.11 14.92 -11.54
C LYS A 136 -6.61 15.15 -11.37
N ASN A 137 -6.97 16.21 -10.67
CA ASN A 137 -8.36 16.65 -10.42
C ASN A 137 -9.18 15.75 -9.47
N THR A 138 -8.56 14.88 -8.67
CA THR A 138 -9.29 13.98 -7.74
C THR A 138 -9.37 14.52 -6.30
N GLY A 139 -8.67 15.59 -5.97
CA GLY A 139 -8.60 16.11 -4.60
C GLY A 139 -7.76 15.25 -3.63
N TYR A 140 -6.98 14.30 -4.15
CA TYR A 140 -6.14 13.45 -3.31
C TYR A 140 -4.89 14.17 -2.80
N TYR A 141 -4.45 13.78 -1.62
CA TYR A 141 -3.22 14.27 -1.01
C TYR A 141 -2.04 13.44 -1.48
N THR A 142 -0.92 14.11 -1.76
CA THR A 142 0.31 13.45 -2.19
C THR A 142 1.48 13.88 -1.31
N LYS A 143 2.40 12.95 -1.04
CA LYS A 143 3.64 13.20 -0.29
C LYS A 143 4.77 12.40 -0.87
N PHE A 144 5.91 13.04 -1.10
CA PHE A 144 7.14 12.34 -1.45
C PHE A 144 8.00 12.13 -0.21
N LEU A 145 8.42 10.88 0.02
CA LEU A 145 9.34 10.49 1.08
C LEU A 145 10.68 10.09 0.48
N GLU A 146 11.74 10.80 0.86
CA GLU A 146 13.10 10.47 0.43
C GLU A 146 13.67 9.31 1.25
N HIS A 147 14.39 8.40 0.59
CA HIS A 147 15.13 7.37 1.31
C HIS A 147 16.36 8.00 1.97
N PRO A 148 16.54 7.87 3.30
CA PRO A 148 17.54 8.63 4.06
C PRO A 148 18.98 8.36 3.63
N SER A 149 19.27 7.19 3.05
CA SER A 149 20.63 6.76 2.73
C SER A 149 20.86 6.42 1.25
N LYS A 150 19.86 6.61 0.36
CA LYS A 150 20.01 6.23 -1.05
C LYS A 150 19.90 7.43 -1.96
N LYS A 151 20.96 7.66 -2.73
CA LYS A 151 20.95 8.56 -3.91
C LYS A 151 21.32 7.75 -5.13
N LEU A 152 20.63 7.93 -6.22
CA LEU A 152 20.97 7.35 -7.50
C LEU A 152 21.29 8.48 -8.48
N TYR A 153 22.51 8.49 -9.03
CA TYR A 153 23.00 9.57 -9.92
C TYR A 153 22.76 10.98 -9.35
N GLY A 154 23.00 11.16 -8.03
CA GLY A 154 22.81 12.44 -7.37
C GLY A 154 21.34 12.85 -7.10
N ARG A 155 20.37 12.04 -7.52
CA ARG A 155 18.93 12.29 -7.28
C ARG A 155 18.46 11.54 -6.05
N ALA A 156 17.55 12.15 -5.30
CA ALA A 156 16.87 11.49 -4.19
C ALA A 156 16.07 10.29 -4.70
N VAL A 157 16.28 9.13 -4.04
CA VAL A 157 15.48 7.92 -4.23
C VAL A 157 14.45 7.90 -3.11
N GLY A 158 13.20 7.63 -3.43
CA GLY A 158 12.15 7.62 -2.43
C GLY A 158 10.85 7.05 -2.99
N VAL A 159 9.79 7.23 -2.25
CA VAL A 159 8.45 6.76 -2.60
C VAL A 159 7.46 7.92 -2.66
N GLN A 160 6.50 7.82 -3.55
CA GLN A 160 5.34 8.70 -3.61
C GLN A 160 4.19 8.07 -2.83
N LEU A 161 3.66 8.78 -1.85
CA LEU A 161 2.41 8.44 -1.20
C LEU A 161 1.26 9.20 -1.86
N VAL A 162 0.14 8.52 -2.08
CA VAL A 162 -1.13 9.10 -2.57
C VAL A 162 -2.25 8.61 -1.65
N SER A 163 -3.11 9.50 -1.18
CA SER A 163 -4.14 9.13 -0.20
C SER A 163 -5.40 10.00 -0.32
N ASN A 164 -6.53 9.46 0.10
CA ASN A 164 -7.74 10.24 0.37
C ASN A 164 -7.71 10.92 1.77
N LEU A 165 -6.65 10.72 2.54
CA LEU A 165 -6.41 11.37 3.82
C LEU A 165 -5.37 12.46 3.69
N GLN A 166 -5.54 13.55 4.44
CA GLN A 166 -4.51 14.58 4.56
C GLN A 166 -3.23 13.98 5.20
N LEU A 167 -2.12 14.04 4.46
CA LEU A 167 -0.83 13.48 4.87
C LEU A 167 -0.06 14.51 5.73
N THR A 168 -0.50 14.69 6.96
CA THR A 168 0.17 15.56 7.95
C THR A 168 0.99 14.71 8.91
N ASN A 169 2.23 15.11 9.17
CA ASN A 169 3.02 14.50 10.24
C ASN A 169 2.37 14.86 11.58
N LYS A 170 1.82 13.89 12.29
CA LYS A 170 1.26 14.09 13.63
C LYS A 170 2.29 14.42 14.72
N ALA A 171 3.56 14.56 14.37
CA ALA A 171 4.64 14.85 15.34
C ALA A 171 4.64 16.29 15.90
N MET A 172 3.70 17.17 15.52
CA MET A 172 3.63 18.56 16.01
C MET A 172 2.33 18.94 16.71
N SER A 173 1.65 18.01 17.34
CA SER A 173 0.53 18.37 18.23
C SER A 173 0.67 17.64 19.56
N ASN A 174 1.64 18.07 20.38
CA ASN A 174 1.47 18.03 21.83
C ASN A 174 0.98 19.39 22.27
N PRO A 175 -0.14 19.46 23.03
CA PRO A 175 -0.55 20.64 23.75
C PRO A 175 0.43 21.00 24.87
#